data_28a97d7a624489cbc1c02b861a7dc1f5
#
_entry.id   28a97d7a624489cbc1c02b861a7dc1f5
#
_cell.length_a   1.000
_cell.length_b   1.000
_cell.length_c   1.000
_cell.angle_alpha   90.00
_cell.angle_beta   90.00
_cell.angle_gamma   90.00
#
_symmetry.space_group_name_H-M   'P 1'
#
loop_
_entity.id
_entity.type
_entity.pdbx_description
1 polymer ?
#
loop_
_entity_poly.entity_id
_entity_poly.type
_entity_poly.pdbx_seq_one_letter_code
_entity_poly.pdbx_strand_id
1 'polypeptide(L)'
;MTTTNQLLASIHQGAPLFIIVDVNQYQDPLVLFKLVEGMESRPLFRDTPYRELIPYSPLLIRLNGQNQSLVDDIFHRLAGCIIESTHSLDDLNQILGEMLLAEQQSQGKVYARFFSPPMARTILQSTAMSHCWRGCSQVWLPCYRGEKWVQFERPQYNVPATLIFTQKDEQVLHAEHLTYLLAKSSAWQDIAISHVILAAQSLAQLAAIEPLSTKNMTLWSEWLAANLSVMTDASWMTLITNPISNNAKWQRAQELFNQVAENTHA
;
A
#
# COMPACT_ATOMS: atom_id res chain seq x y z
N MET A 1 -13.43 2.87 -10.24
CA MET A 1 -13.57 2.76 -8.76
C MET A 1 -14.91 2.11 -8.44
N THR A 2 -14.93 1.08 -7.62
CA THR A 2 -16.07 0.17 -7.38
C THR A 2 -16.37 0.13 -5.88
N THR A 3 -17.65 0.16 -5.48
CA THR A 3 -18.03 -0.07 -4.09
C THR A 3 -17.97 -1.56 -3.73
N THR A 4 -17.92 -1.91 -2.45
CA THR A 4 -17.94 -3.31 -1.99
C THR A 4 -19.16 -4.06 -2.54
N ASN A 5 -20.34 -3.45 -2.51
CA ASN A 5 -21.57 -4.05 -3.04
C ASN A 5 -21.49 -4.35 -4.54
N GLN A 6 -20.97 -3.41 -5.33
CA GLN A 6 -20.77 -3.61 -6.77
C GLN A 6 -19.76 -4.73 -7.06
N LEU A 7 -18.68 -4.78 -6.28
CA LEU A 7 -17.65 -5.79 -6.42
C LEU A 7 -18.22 -7.19 -6.10
N LEU A 8 -18.92 -7.35 -4.98
CA LEU A 8 -19.52 -8.61 -4.60
C LEU A 8 -20.65 -9.05 -5.57
N ALA A 9 -21.39 -8.11 -6.13
CA ALA A 9 -22.41 -8.41 -7.15
C ALA A 9 -21.79 -8.96 -8.44
N SER A 10 -20.54 -8.61 -8.76
CA SER A 10 -19.84 -9.12 -9.95
C SER A 10 -19.40 -10.58 -9.86
N ILE A 11 -19.38 -11.18 -8.67
CA ILE A 11 -18.97 -12.59 -8.44
C ILE A 11 -19.79 -13.58 -9.29
N HIS A 12 -21.05 -13.26 -9.56
CA HIS A 12 -21.94 -14.14 -10.35
C HIS A 12 -21.76 -13.98 -11.87
N GLN A 13 -20.95 -13.02 -12.33
CA GLN A 13 -20.81 -12.66 -13.74
C GLN A 13 -19.41 -12.94 -14.31
N GLY A 14 -18.43 -13.24 -13.46
CA GLY A 14 -17.02 -13.37 -13.84
C GLY A 14 -16.31 -14.57 -13.22
N ALA A 15 -14.99 -14.51 -13.20
CA ALA A 15 -14.17 -15.49 -12.51
C ALA A 15 -14.33 -15.36 -10.98
N PRO A 16 -14.01 -16.43 -10.21
CA PRO A 16 -14.06 -16.38 -8.76
C PRO A 16 -13.22 -15.25 -8.17
N LEU A 17 -13.75 -14.60 -7.14
CA LEU A 17 -13.03 -13.61 -6.34
C LEU A 17 -12.49 -14.26 -5.07
N PHE A 18 -11.28 -13.84 -4.72
CA PHE A 18 -10.61 -14.22 -3.48
C PHE A 18 -10.16 -12.96 -2.75
N ILE A 19 -10.04 -13.04 -1.44
CA ILE A 19 -9.44 -11.98 -0.63
C ILE A 19 -8.24 -12.52 0.12
N ILE A 20 -7.15 -11.76 0.13
CA ILE A 20 -5.98 -12.05 0.96
C ILE A 20 -6.06 -11.14 2.17
N VAL A 21 -6.04 -11.74 3.37
CA VAL A 21 -6.18 -11.02 4.64
C VAL A 21 -4.94 -11.17 5.47
N ASP A 22 -4.40 -10.06 5.93
CA ASP A 22 -3.30 -10.03 6.87
C ASP A 22 -3.81 -10.18 8.31
N VAL A 23 -3.62 -11.36 8.88
CA VAL A 23 -4.01 -11.66 10.26
C VAL A 23 -3.37 -10.71 11.26
N ASN A 24 -2.15 -10.22 10.98
CA ASN A 24 -1.40 -9.34 11.87
C ASN A 24 -1.96 -7.90 11.94
N GLN A 25 -2.96 -7.55 11.12
CA GLN A 25 -3.69 -6.28 11.24
C GLN A 25 -4.80 -6.35 12.31
N TYR A 26 -5.02 -7.52 12.90
CA TYR A 26 -6.01 -7.73 13.95
C TYR A 26 -5.32 -7.81 15.31
N GLN A 27 -5.68 -6.93 16.24
CA GLN A 27 -5.20 -7.00 17.63
C GLN A 27 -5.62 -8.31 18.30
N ASP A 28 -6.84 -8.78 17.99
CA ASP A 28 -7.34 -10.08 18.35
C ASP A 28 -7.66 -10.89 17.09
N PRO A 29 -6.85 -11.88 16.72
CA PRO A 29 -7.09 -12.74 15.57
C PRO A 29 -8.44 -13.48 15.59
N LEU A 30 -9.03 -13.70 16.78
CA LEU A 30 -10.34 -14.36 16.90
C LEU A 30 -11.45 -13.56 16.22
N VAL A 31 -11.32 -12.24 16.12
CA VAL A 31 -12.28 -11.40 15.39
C VAL A 31 -12.31 -11.81 13.91
N LEU A 32 -11.14 -11.97 13.28
CA LEU A 32 -11.05 -12.43 11.89
C LEU A 32 -11.57 -13.86 11.76
N PHE A 33 -11.15 -14.79 12.63
CA PHE A 33 -11.56 -16.19 12.54
C PHE A 33 -13.08 -16.37 12.66
N LYS A 34 -13.77 -15.54 13.44
CA LYS A 34 -15.23 -15.52 13.48
C LYS A 34 -15.86 -15.03 12.17
N LEU A 35 -15.25 -14.00 11.54
CA LEU A 35 -15.73 -13.46 10.26
C LEU A 35 -15.57 -14.46 9.11
N VAL A 36 -14.58 -15.34 9.18
CA VAL A 36 -14.29 -16.35 8.12
C VAL A 36 -14.78 -17.74 8.45
N GLU A 37 -15.50 -17.92 9.55
CA GLU A 37 -16.04 -19.21 9.96
C GLU A 37 -16.94 -19.79 8.87
N GLY A 38 -16.68 -21.05 8.49
CA GLY A 38 -17.40 -21.74 7.41
C GLY A 38 -17.01 -21.32 5.98
N MET A 39 -16.08 -20.40 5.81
CA MET A 39 -15.56 -20.01 4.49
C MET A 39 -14.43 -20.92 4.04
N GLU A 40 -14.36 -21.14 2.72
CA GLU A 40 -13.24 -21.84 2.11
C GLU A 40 -11.98 -20.95 2.16
N SER A 41 -10.98 -21.37 2.94
CA SER A 41 -9.78 -20.56 3.16
C SER A 41 -8.50 -21.42 3.22
N ARG A 42 -7.35 -20.79 2.93
CA ARG A 42 -6.01 -21.39 3.05
C ARG A 42 -5.02 -20.40 3.63
N PRO A 43 -4.16 -20.84 4.57
CA PRO A 43 -3.02 -20.03 5.02
C PRO A 43 -1.94 -19.99 3.93
N LEU A 44 -1.47 -18.80 3.53
CA LEU A 44 -0.46 -18.63 2.49
C LEU A 44 0.90 -19.26 2.87
N PHE A 45 1.19 -19.43 4.16
CA PHE A 45 2.46 -20.02 4.61
C PHE A 45 2.53 -21.56 4.49
N ARG A 46 1.41 -22.22 4.15
CA ARG A 46 1.27 -23.67 4.18
C ARG A 46 2.38 -24.42 3.45
N ASP A 47 2.68 -24.02 2.23
CA ASP A 47 3.60 -24.69 1.33
C ASP A 47 4.85 -23.83 1.05
N THR A 48 5.29 -23.06 2.05
CA THR A 48 6.39 -22.11 1.97
C THR A 48 7.43 -22.39 3.08
N PRO A 49 8.61 -21.75 3.02
CA PRO A 49 9.59 -21.78 4.12
C PRO A 49 9.06 -21.24 5.45
N TYR A 50 7.92 -20.53 5.45
CA TYR A 50 7.28 -19.96 6.64
C TYR A 50 6.25 -20.90 7.29
N ARG A 51 6.19 -22.18 6.92
CA ARG A 51 5.20 -23.16 7.41
C ARG A 51 5.07 -23.21 8.93
N GLU A 52 6.16 -23.03 9.66
CA GLU A 52 6.14 -23.02 11.13
C GLU A 52 5.41 -21.80 11.71
N LEU A 53 5.19 -20.76 10.91
CA LEU A 53 4.51 -19.51 11.29
C LEU A 53 3.04 -19.47 10.83
N ILE A 54 2.42 -20.61 10.53
CA ILE A 54 1.01 -20.70 10.07
C ILE A 54 0.03 -19.88 10.94
N PRO A 55 0.15 -19.83 12.29
CA PRO A 55 -0.76 -19.00 13.10
C PRO A 55 -0.75 -17.52 12.78
N TYR A 56 0.31 -17.03 12.14
CA TYR A 56 0.49 -15.63 11.71
C TYR A 56 0.37 -15.46 10.20
N SER A 57 -0.02 -16.54 9.50
CA SER A 57 -0.10 -16.55 8.05
C SER A 57 -1.22 -15.64 7.56
N PRO A 58 -0.99 -14.87 6.49
CA PRO A 58 -2.11 -14.31 5.74
C PRO A 58 -3.05 -15.41 5.27
N LEU A 59 -4.34 -15.13 5.23
CA LEU A 59 -5.37 -16.06 4.78
C LEU A 59 -5.80 -15.70 3.36
N LEU A 60 -5.79 -16.68 2.45
CA LEU A 60 -6.45 -16.62 1.17
C LEU A 60 -7.85 -17.21 1.35
N ILE A 61 -8.90 -16.44 1.06
CA ILE A 61 -10.29 -16.79 1.32
C ILE A 61 -11.09 -16.62 0.03
N ARG A 62 -11.88 -17.63 -0.35
CA ARG A 62 -12.79 -17.53 -1.47
C ARG A 62 -14.02 -16.70 -1.08
N LEU A 63 -14.32 -15.67 -1.86
CA LEU A 63 -15.48 -14.81 -1.63
C LEU A 63 -16.75 -15.39 -2.27
N ASN A 64 -17.85 -15.09 -1.61
CA ASN A 64 -19.21 -15.26 -2.15
C ASN A 64 -20.00 -13.95 -1.93
N GLY A 65 -21.20 -13.86 -2.49
CA GLY A 65 -22.01 -12.63 -2.41
C GLY A 65 -22.45 -12.21 -1.00
N GLN A 66 -22.19 -13.02 0.04
CA GLN A 66 -22.62 -12.75 1.42
C GLN A 66 -21.46 -12.22 2.30
N ASN A 67 -20.27 -12.05 1.75
CA ASN A 67 -19.07 -11.68 2.54
C ASN A 67 -18.89 -10.16 2.73
N GLN A 68 -19.97 -9.38 2.66
CA GLN A 68 -19.93 -7.91 2.81
C GLN A 68 -19.17 -7.46 4.07
N SER A 69 -19.54 -8.01 5.24
CA SER A 69 -18.94 -7.60 6.52
C SER A 69 -17.44 -7.87 6.59
N LEU A 70 -16.98 -8.99 6.01
CA LEU A 70 -15.56 -9.31 5.92
C LEU A 70 -14.82 -8.31 5.03
N VAL A 71 -15.36 -8.04 3.84
CA VAL A 71 -14.74 -7.15 2.86
C VAL A 71 -14.68 -5.72 3.38
N ASP A 72 -15.72 -5.24 4.05
CA ASP A 72 -15.76 -3.91 4.66
C ASP A 72 -14.76 -3.79 5.83
N ASP A 73 -14.67 -4.81 6.70
CA ASP A 73 -13.70 -4.80 7.82
C ASP A 73 -12.26 -4.76 7.30
N ILE A 74 -11.93 -5.57 6.29
CA ILE A 74 -10.61 -5.59 5.65
C ILE A 74 -10.30 -4.24 4.98
N PHE A 75 -11.29 -3.64 4.34
CA PHE A 75 -11.16 -2.32 3.73
C PHE A 75 -10.76 -1.26 4.77
N HIS A 76 -11.52 -1.17 5.87
CA HIS A 76 -11.29 -0.17 6.91
C HIS A 76 -9.94 -0.35 7.62
N ARG A 77 -9.49 -1.59 7.80
CA ARG A 77 -8.19 -1.91 8.40
C ARG A 77 -7.02 -1.79 7.43
N LEU A 78 -7.27 -1.67 6.12
CA LEU A 78 -6.24 -1.85 5.09
C LEU A 78 -5.52 -3.20 5.23
N ALA A 79 -6.28 -4.24 5.60
CA ALA A 79 -5.75 -5.52 6.01
C ALA A 79 -5.54 -6.50 4.84
N GLY A 80 -5.68 -6.05 3.58
CA GLY A 80 -5.50 -6.94 2.45
C GLY A 80 -5.94 -6.38 1.11
N CYS A 81 -6.10 -7.28 0.15
CA CYS A 81 -6.52 -6.99 -1.22
C CYS A 81 -7.46 -8.08 -1.75
N ILE A 82 -8.26 -7.73 -2.76
CA ILE A 82 -9.13 -8.67 -3.47
C ILE A 82 -8.50 -8.99 -4.82
N ILE A 83 -8.60 -10.25 -5.24
CA ILE A 83 -8.06 -10.73 -6.50
C ILE A 83 -9.12 -11.55 -7.25
N GLU A 84 -9.07 -11.52 -8.57
CA GLU A 84 -9.83 -12.37 -9.45
C GLU A 84 -8.90 -13.43 -10.04
N SER A 85 -9.36 -14.71 -10.03
CA SER A 85 -8.58 -15.81 -10.56
C SER A 85 -9.48 -16.94 -11.01
N THR A 86 -9.07 -17.65 -12.07
CA THR A 86 -9.68 -18.90 -12.53
C THR A 86 -9.05 -20.15 -11.90
N HIS A 87 -7.97 -19.99 -11.15
CA HIS A 87 -7.31 -21.10 -10.46
C HIS A 87 -8.15 -21.61 -9.27
N SER A 88 -7.92 -22.87 -8.90
CA SER A 88 -8.44 -23.39 -7.64
C SER A 88 -7.81 -22.65 -6.44
N LEU A 89 -8.43 -22.73 -5.26
CA LEU A 89 -7.89 -22.12 -4.05
C LEU A 89 -6.50 -22.66 -3.70
N ASP A 90 -6.27 -23.97 -3.88
CA ASP A 90 -5.00 -24.62 -3.56
C ASP A 90 -3.89 -24.22 -4.57
N ASP A 91 -4.18 -24.21 -5.87
CA ASP A 91 -3.23 -23.76 -6.90
C ASP A 91 -2.87 -22.29 -6.71
N LEU A 92 -3.88 -21.46 -6.46
CA LEU A 92 -3.66 -20.02 -6.22
C LEU A 92 -2.84 -19.78 -4.97
N ASN A 93 -3.09 -20.55 -3.88
CA ASN A 93 -2.29 -20.49 -2.67
C ASN A 93 -0.81 -20.79 -2.92
N GLN A 94 -0.53 -21.82 -3.72
CA GLN A 94 0.86 -22.14 -4.10
C GLN A 94 1.49 -21.03 -4.92
N ILE A 95 0.81 -20.51 -5.95
CA ILE A 95 1.31 -19.43 -6.81
C ILE A 95 1.63 -18.17 -5.99
N LEU A 96 0.71 -17.76 -5.11
CA LEU A 96 0.86 -16.58 -4.27
C LEU A 96 1.90 -16.77 -3.14
N GLY A 97 2.08 -18.00 -2.68
CA GLY A 97 3.14 -18.35 -1.72
C GLY A 97 4.54 -17.98 -2.19
N GLU A 98 4.80 -18.03 -3.51
CA GLU A 98 6.08 -17.64 -4.09
C GLU A 98 6.34 -16.12 -3.97
N MET A 99 5.30 -15.30 -3.90
CA MET A 99 5.41 -13.84 -3.74
C MET A 99 5.77 -13.40 -2.31
N LEU A 100 5.76 -14.32 -1.35
CA LEU A 100 6.12 -14.00 0.05
C LEU A 100 7.62 -13.74 0.24
N LEU A 101 8.44 -14.08 -0.74
CA LEU A 101 9.87 -13.79 -0.76
C LEU A 101 10.17 -12.73 -1.80
N ALA A 102 10.85 -11.68 -1.36
CA ALA A 102 11.39 -10.65 -2.22
C ALA A 102 12.88 -10.45 -1.96
N GLU A 103 13.56 -9.84 -2.91
CA GLU A 103 14.92 -9.35 -2.75
C GLU A 103 14.87 -7.82 -2.68
N GLN A 104 15.44 -7.25 -1.63
CA GLN A 104 15.67 -5.82 -1.51
C GLN A 104 17.13 -5.52 -1.68
N GLN A 105 17.44 -4.52 -2.49
CA GLN A 105 18.84 -4.13 -2.75
C GLN A 105 19.56 -3.70 -1.47
N SER A 106 18.83 -3.12 -0.52
CA SER A 106 19.36 -2.63 0.76
C SER A 106 19.54 -3.73 1.83
N GLN A 107 18.73 -4.81 1.79
CA GLN A 107 18.61 -5.78 2.89
C GLN A 107 18.76 -7.25 2.45
N GLY A 108 18.83 -7.54 1.15
CA GLY A 108 18.81 -8.90 0.62
C GLY A 108 17.42 -9.54 0.64
N LYS A 109 17.33 -10.82 0.99
CA LYS A 109 16.05 -11.55 1.02
C LYS A 109 15.19 -11.10 2.21
N VAL A 110 13.97 -10.71 1.92
CA VAL A 110 13.00 -10.22 2.91
C VAL A 110 11.64 -10.89 2.73
N TYR A 111 10.86 -10.91 3.81
CA TYR A 111 9.45 -11.28 3.76
C TYR A 111 8.63 -10.16 3.11
N ALA A 112 7.98 -10.46 1.99
CA ALA A 112 7.15 -9.50 1.25
C ALA A 112 5.69 -9.62 1.66
N ARG A 113 5.14 -8.56 2.23
CA ARG A 113 3.70 -8.43 2.49
C ARG A 113 2.98 -7.91 1.23
N PHE A 114 3.18 -8.59 0.09
CA PHE A 114 2.68 -8.20 -1.22
C PHE A 114 1.18 -7.90 -1.25
N PHE A 115 0.41 -8.47 -0.34
CA PHE A 115 -1.04 -8.29 -0.17
C PHE A 115 -1.40 -7.02 0.63
N SER A 116 -0.45 -6.37 1.30
CA SER A 116 -0.71 -5.08 1.95
C SER A 116 -0.96 -4.00 0.89
N PRO A 117 -1.98 -3.13 1.04
CA PRO A 117 -2.33 -2.17 0.00
C PRO A 117 -1.17 -1.30 -0.50
N PRO A 118 -0.26 -0.78 0.34
CA PRO A 118 0.89 -0.01 -0.15
C PRO A 118 1.84 -0.85 -1.01
N MET A 119 2.22 -2.06 -0.55
CA MET A 119 3.14 -2.91 -1.31
C MET A 119 2.49 -3.46 -2.58
N ALA A 120 1.23 -3.90 -2.50
CA ALA A 120 0.46 -4.34 -3.66
C ALA A 120 0.42 -3.26 -4.75
N ARG A 121 0.14 -2.01 -4.37
CA ARG A 121 0.11 -0.88 -5.30
C ARG A 121 1.47 -0.61 -5.93
N THR A 122 2.54 -0.60 -5.13
CA THR A 122 3.92 -0.45 -5.63
C THR A 122 4.25 -1.52 -6.66
N ILE A 123 3.93 -2.79 -6.39
CA ILE A 123 4.18 -3.91 -7.31
C ILE A 123 3.34 -3.75 -8.58
N LEU A 124 2.05 -3.44 -8.47
CA LEU A 124 1.14 -3.31 -9.62
C LEU A 124 1.47 -2.13 -10.54
N GLN A 125 2.03 -1.07 -9.99
CA GLN A 125 2.47 0.11 -10.75
C GLN A 125 3.87 -0.05 -11.36
N SER A 126 4.66 -1.02 -10.89
CA SER A 126 5.98 -1.32 -11.43
C SER A 126 5.88 -2.17 -12.69
N THR A 127 6.41 -1.68 -13.80
CA THR A 127 6.52 -2.47 -15.05
C THR A 127 7.39 -3.72 -14.88
N ALA A 128 8.36 -3.69 -13.97
CA ALA A 128 9.25 -4.80 -13.69
C ALA A 128 8.62 -5.87 -12.78
N MET A 129 7.72 -5.49 -11.88
CA MET A 129 7.18 -6.40 -10.85
C MET A 129 5.71 -6.78 -11.05
N SER A 130 4.92 -6.03 -11.83
CA SER A 130 3.48 -6.29 -12.00
C SER A 130 3.15 -7.70 -12.48
N HIS A 131 4.06 -8.33 -13.23
CA HIS A 131 3.93 -9.71 -13.70
C HIS A 131 4.05 -10.77 -12.59
N CYS A 132 4.52 -10.41 -11.39
CA CYS A 132 4.59 -11.32 -10.25
C CYS A 132 3.20 -11.76 -9.75
N TRP A 133 2.16 -10.97 -10.00
CA TRP A 133 0.76 -11.35 -9.72
C TRP A 133 0.24 -12.46 -10.64
N ARG A 134 1.01 -13.55 -10.76
CA ARG A 134 0.64 -14.71 -11.58
C ARG A 134 -0.65 -15.34 -11.05
N GLY A 135 -1.44 -15.91 -11.96
CA GLY A 135 -2.71 -16.56 -11.60
C GLY A 135 -3.85 -15.58 -11.29
N CYS A 136 -3.60 -14.27 -11.25
CA CYS A 136 -4.66 -13.26 -11.06
C CYS A 136 -4.93 -12.55 -12.39
N SER A 137 -6.19 -12.32 -12.74
CA SER A 137 -6.59 -11.47 -13.87
C SER A 137 -6.73 -10.01 -13.44
N GLN A 138 -7.22 -9.78 -12.24
CA GLN A 138 -7.45 -8.45 -11.68
C GLN A 138 -7.12 -8.43 -10.19
N VAL A 139 -6.73 -7.24 -9.70
CA VAL A 139 -6.47 -6.97 -8.28
C VAL A 139 -7.21 -5.70 -7.89
N TRP A 140 -7.91 -5.72 -6.76
CA TRP A 140 -8.55 -4.55 -6.18
C TRP A 140 -7.90 -4.19 -4.87
N LEU A 141 -7.56 -2.91 -4.73
CA LEU A 141 -6.99 -2.33 -3.53
C LEU A 141 -7.93 -1.27 -2.96
N PRO A 142 -7.98 -1.10 -1.64
CA PRO A 142 -8.65 0.05 -1.05
C PRO A 142 -8.11 1.36 -1.65
N CYS A 143 -8.99 2.32 -1.96
CA CYS A 143 -8.53 3.66 -2.28
C CYS A 143 -7.94 4.34 -1.03
N TYR A 144 -7.18 5.41 -1.22
CA TYR A 144 -6.59 6.16 -0.10
C TYR A 144 -7.67 6.79 0.79
N ARG A 145 -8.81 7.18 0.20
CA ARG A 145 -9.95 7.79 0.87
C ARG A 145 -11.28 7.29 0.32
N GLY A 146 -12.29 7.32 1.19
CA GLY A 146 -13.63 6.89 0.85
C GLY A 146 -13.75 5.37 0.82
N GLU A 147 -14.94 4.86 0.56
CA GLU A 147 -15.29 3.44 0.65
C GLU A 147 -15.35 2.82 -0.74
N LYS A 148 -14.25 2.92 -1.50
CA LYS A 148 -14.16 2.42 -2.87
C LYS A 148 -12.90 1.59 -3.09
N TRP A 149 -13.01 0.61 -3.95
CA TRP A 149 -11.91 -0.22 -4.44
C TRP A 149 -11.39 0.31 -5.77
N VAL A 150 -10.08 0.35 -5.92
CA VAL A 150 -9.40 0.67 -7.18
C VAL A 150 -8.98 -0.63 -7.82
N GLN A 151 -9.40 -0.83 -9.05
CA GLN A 151 -9.09 -1.99 -9.87
C GLN A 151 -7.78 -1.78 -10.63
N PHE A 152 -6.96 -2.81 -10.66
CA PHE A 152 -5.75 -2.92 -11.46
C PHE A 152 -5.87 -4.15 -12.35
N GLU A 153 -5.72 -3.94 -13.66
CA GLU A 153 -5.59 -5.03 -14.61
C GLU A 153 -4.15 -5.53 -14.60
N ARG A 154 -3.98 -6.85 -14.62
CA ARG A 154 -2.65 -7.43 -14.71
C ARG A 154 -2.17 -7.46 -16.15
N PRO A 155 -0.92 -7.04 -16.45
CA PRO A 155 -0.28 -7.33 -17.72
C PRO A 155 -0.15 -8.86 -17.90
N GLN A 156 -0.63 -9.38 -19.04
CA GLN A 156 -0.57 -10.81 -19.35
C GLN A 156 0.85 -11.22 -19.78
N TYR A 157 1.77 -11.38 -18.84
CA TYR A 157 3.09 -11.94 -19.11
C TYR A 157 3.28 -13.22 -18.29
N ASN A 158 3.68 -14.30 -18.98
CA ASN A 158 3.93 -15.62 -18.37
C ASN A 158 5.42 -15.83 -18.02
N VAL A 159 6.09 -14.82 -17.47
CA VAL A 159 7.48 -14.96 -17.06
C VAL A 159 7.52 -15.23 -15.56
N PRO A 160 8.20 -16.30 -15.08
CA PRO A 160 8.49 -16.45 -13.66
C PRO A 160 9.32 -15.26 -13.20
N ALA A 161 8.90 -14.63 -12.10
CA ALA A 161 9.64 -13.51 -11.61
C ALA A 161 9.72 -13.52 -10.09
N THR A 162 10.89 -13.27 -9.61
CA THR A 162 11.17 -12.92 -8.22
C THR A 162 10.83 -11.45 -8.03
N LEU A 163 10.20 -11.12 -6.91
CA LEU A 163 10.01 -9.73 -6.50
C LEU A 163 11.39 -9.14 -6.15
N ILE A 164 11.83 -8.17 -6.93
CA ILE A 164 13.11 -7.47 -6.70
C ILE A 164 12.81 -5.99 -6.55
N PHE A 165 13.09 -5.45 -5.36
CA PHE A 165 12.94 -4.03 -5.06
C PHE A 165 14.28 -3.32 -5.20
N THR A 166 14.36 -2.40 -6.15
CA THR A 166 15.46 -1.43 -6.23
C THR A 166 15.30 -0.37 -5.13
N GLN A 167 16.34 0.40 -4.89
CA GLN A 167 16.26 1.54 -3.97
C GLN A 167 15.13 2.52 -4.34
N LYS A 168 14.87 2.70 -5.64
CA LYS A 168 13.77 3.52 -6.13
C LYS A 168 12.41 2.91 -5.76
N ASP A 169 12.25 1.59 -5.91
CA ASP A 169 11.01 0.91 -5.53
C ASP A 169 10.77 0.96 -4.02
N GLU A 170 11.83 0.88 -3.20
CA GLU A 170 11.75 1.04 -1.75
C GLU A 170 11.27 2.46 -1.36
N GLN A 171 11.73 3.50 -2.08
CA GLN A 171 11.24 4.87 -1.89
C GLN A 171 9.77 5.01 -2.29
N VAL A 172 9.37 4.41 -3.42
CA VAL A 172 7.96 4.40 -3.86
C VAL A 172 7.09 3.68 -2.83
N LEU A 173 7.53 2.53 -2.33
CA LEU A 173 6.81 1.79 -1.28
C LEU A 173 6.65 2.62 0.01
N HIS A 174 7.70 3.34 0.41
CA HIS A 174 7.63 4.23 1.56
C HIS A 174 6.64 5.38 1.33
N ALA A 175 6.66 5.99 0.14
CA ALA A 175 5.70 7.04 -0.23
C ALA A 175 4.26 6.51 -0.24
N GLU A 176 4.02 5.30 -0.73
CA GLU A 176 2.69 4.66 -0.69
C GLU A 176 2.20 4.43 0.75
N HIS A 177 3.06 3.93 1.64
CA HIS A 177 2.74 3.81 3.07
C HIS A 177 2.34 5.16 3.69
N LEU A 178 3.13 6.20 3.44
CA LEU A 178 2.85 7.54 3.93
C LEU A 178 1.55 8.10 3.33
N THR A 179 1.25 7.83 2.06
CA THR A 179 0.00 8.28 1.43
C THR A 179 -1.22 7.72 2.17
N TYR A 180 -1.23 6.43 2.50
CA TYR A 180 -2.32 5.83 3.28
C TYR A 180 -2.41 6.39 4.70
N LEU A 181 -1.30 6.69 5.35
CA LEU A 181 -1.27 7.30 6.68
C LEU A 181 -1.79 8.74 6.66
N LEU A 182 -1.26 9.57 5.75
CA LEU A 182 -1.66 10.98 5.63
C LEU A 182 -3.12 11.11 5.22
N ALA A 183 -3.60 10.29 4.29
CA ALA A 183 -4.98 10.33 3.84
C ALA A 183 -6.02 10.08 4.96
N LYS A 184 -5.61 9.44 6.06
CA LYS A 184 -6.44 9.20 7.26
C LYS A 184 -6.23 10.26 8.35
N SER A 185 -5.21 11.10 8.24
CA SER A 185 -4.90 12.14 9.21
C SER A 185 -5.87 13.31 9.10
N SER A 186 -6.30 13.86 10.24
CA SER A 186 -7.19 15.02 10.31
C SER A 186 -6.60 16.26 9.62
N ALA A 187 -5.28 16.46 9.71
CA ALA A 187 -4.59 17.59 9.06
C ALA A 187 -4.70 17.56 7.53
N TRP A 188 -4.98 16.40 6.94
CA TRP A 188 -5.07 16.21 5.49
C TRP A 188 -6.49 15.94 4.99
N GLN A 189 -7.48 15.83 5.89
CA GLN A 189 -8.83 15.34 5.57
C GLN A 189 -9.48 16.11 4.42
N ASP A 190 -9.38 17.44 4.39
CA ASP A 190 -10.00 18.32 3.40
C ASP A 190 -9.08 18.70 2.23
N ILE A 191 -7.84 18.19 2.22
CA ILE A 191 -6.85 18.47 1.19
C ILE A 191 -6.99 17.46 0.05
N ALA A 192 -6.91 17.91 -1.21
CA ALA A 192 -7.00 17.05 -2.38
C ALA A 192 -5.98 15.90 -2.34
N ILE A 193 -6.39 14.69 -2.73
CA ILE A 193 -5.53 13.48 -2.65
C ILE A 193 -4.24 13.61 -3.46
N SER A 194 -4.23 14.40 -4.53
CA SER A 194 -3.02 14.71 -5.30
C SER A 194 -1.95 15.38 -4.46
N HIS A 195 -2.31 16.32 -3.57
CA HIS A 195 -1.38 16.95 -2.64
C HIS A 195 -0.91 16.00 -1.53
N VAL A 196 -1.79 15.10 -1.07
CA VAL A 196 -1.39 14.06 -0.12
C VAL A 196 -0.31 13.17 -0.70
N ILE A 197 -0.45 12.77 -1.98
CA ILE A 197 0.55 11.96 -2.68
C ILE A 197 1.87 12.74 -2.81
N LEU A 198 1.84 14.01 -3.20
CA LEU A 198 3.05 14.84 -3.30
C LEU A 198 3.75 15.00 -1.95
N ALA A 199 2.99 15.21 -0.88
CA ALA A 199 3.53 15.29 0.47
C ALA A 199 4.19 13.97 0.90
N ALA A 200 3.54 12.85 0.65
CA ALA A 200 4.07 11.53 0.96
C ALA A 200 5.38 11.24 0.20
N GLN A 201 5.45 11.62 -1.07
CA GLN A 201 6.67 11.53 -1.89
C GLN A 201 7.80 12.40 -1.33
N SER A 202 7.48 13.64 -0.94
CA SER A 202 8.44 14.56 -0.32
C SER A 202 8.99 14.02 1.00
N LEU A 203 8.12 13.50 1.87
CA LEU A 203 8.51 12.90 3.14
C LEU A 203 9.35 11.63 2.96
N ALA A 204 9.00 10.79 1.98
CA ALA A 204 9.79 9.60 1.63
C ALA A 204 11.18 10.00 1.13
N GLN A 205 11.30 11.06 0.33
CA GLN A 205 12.57 11.59 -0.15
C GLN A 205 13.43 12.15 0.99
N LEU A 206 12.83 12.89 1.92
CA LEU A 206 13.54 13.38 3.12
C LEU A 206 14.06 12.22 3.97
N ALA A 207 13.23 11.20 4.19
CA ALA A 207 13.58 10.01 4.97
C ALA A 207 14.64 9.13 4.30
N ALA A 208 14.75 9.15 2.97
CA ALA A 208 15.76 8.41 2.22
C ALA A 208 17.18 8.96 2.41
N ILE A 209 17.32 10.26 2.75
CA ILE A 209 18.61 10.90 2.99
C ILE A 209 19.02 10.77 4.46
N GLU A 210 18.08 11.00 5.36
CA GLU A 210 18.27 10.87 6.81
C GLU A 210 16.94 10.41 7.43
N PRO A 211 16.94 9.31 8.22
CA PRO A 211 15.71 8.80 8.85
C PRO A 211 14.99 9.89 9.65
N LEU A 212 13.68 10.05 9.39
CA LEU A 212 12.84 10.98 10.11
C LEU A 212 12.30 10.31 11.39
N SER A 213 12.50 10.94 12.54
CA SER A 213 11.79 10.55 13.75
C SER A 213 10.27 10.80 13.58
N THR A 214 9.43 10.11 14.36
CA THR A 214 7.98 10.33 14.35
C THR A 214 7.63 11.80 14.56
N LYS A 215 8.32 12.48 15.50
CA LYS A 215 8.11 13.90 15.76
C LYS A 215 8.42 14.75 14.53
N ASN A 216 9.54 14.51 13.86
CA ASN A 216 9.93 15.27 12.67
C ASN A 216 9.00 14.97 11.50
N MET A 217 8.55 13.73 11.35
CA MET A 217 7.56 13.34 10.34
C MET A 217 6.26 14.13 10.52
N THR A 218 5.76 14.23 11.76
CA THR A 218 4.56 15.03 12.07
C THR A 218 4.77 16.50 11.75
N LEU A 219 5.87 17.09 12.19
CA LEU A 219 6.18 18.50 11.92
C LEU A 219 6.22 18.82 10.41
N TRP A 220 6.93 18.02 9.64
CA TRP A 220 6.98 18.18 8.19
C TRP A 220 5.61 17.99 7.54
N SER A 221 4.86 17.00 7.99
CA SER A 221 3.51 16.72 7.48
C SER A 221 2.56 17.89 7.71
N GLU A 222 2.50 18.43 8.91
CA GLU A 222 1.65 19.57 9.27
C GLU A 222 2.06 20.84 8.52
N TRP A 223 3.37 21.08 8.41
CA TRP A 223 3.88 22.22 7.64
C TRP A 223 3.54 22.13 6.17
N LEU A 224 3.65 20.95 5.53
CA LEU A 224 3.27 20.74 4.14
C LEU A 224 1.76 20.89 3.95
N ALA A 225 0.93 20.46 4.89
CA ALA A 225 -0.52 20.65 4.85
C ALA A 225 -0.91 22.13 4.86
N ALA A 226 -0.15 22.97 5.58
CA ALA A 226 -0.36 24.41 5.63
C ALA A 226 0.25 25.15 4.41
N ASN A 227 1.16 24.55 3.66
CA ASN A 227 1.93 25.19 2.59
C ASN A 227 1.88 24.38 1.27
N LEU A 228 0.68 24.06 0.78
CA LEU A 228 0.48 23.14 -0.36
C LEU A 228 1.20 23.55 -1.65
N SER A 229 1.30 24.85 -1.94
CA SER A 229 1.97 25.38 -3.12
C SER A 229 3.47 25.09 -3.16
N VAL A 230 4.10 24.91 -2.02
CA VAL A 230 5.52 24.60 -1.90
C VAL A 230 5.87 23.32 -2.66
N MET A 231 5.03 22.30 -2.59
CA MET A 231 5.30 20.98 -3.19
C MET A 231 5.38 20.98 -4.71
N THR A 232 4.87 22.03 -5.37
CA THR A 232 4.95 22.22 -6.82
C THR A 232 6.08 23.18 -7.23
N ASP A 233 6.79 23.78 -6.27
CA ASP A 233 7.89 24.70 -6.53
C ASP A 233 9.18 23.92 -6.84
N ALA A 234 9.92 24.35 -7.87
CA ALA A 234 11.18 23.73 -8.26
C ALA A 234 12.26 23.84 -7.16
N SER A 235 12.24 24.92 -6.36
CA SER A 235 13.16 25.13 -5.24
C SER A 235 12.94 24.08 -4.15
N TRP A 236 11.69 23.64 -3.94
CA TRP A 236 11.36 22.58 -3.00
C TRP A 236 12.03 21.25 -3.37
N MET A 237 11.89 20.82 -4.62
CA MET A 237 12.54 19.59 -5.09
C MET A 237 14.05 19.65 -4.95
N THR A 238 14.66 20.80 -5.26
CA THR A 238 16.09 21.03 -5.06
C THR A 238 16.47 20.92 -3.58
N LEU A 239 15.65 21.48 -2.68
CA LEU A 239 15.92 21.47 -1.25
C LEU A 239 15.84 20.05 -0.67
N ILE A 240 14.78 19.30 -0.95
CA ILE A 240 14.57 17.96 -0.34
C ILE A 240 15.56 16.92 -0.87
N THR A 241 16.07 17.06 -2.09
CA THR A 241 17.09 16.17 -2.66
C THR A 241 18.52 16.54 -2.28
N ASN A 242 18.74 17.72 -1.68
CA ASN A 242 20.07 18.13 -1.25
C ASN A 242 20.58 17.20 -0.11
N PRO A 243 21.86 16.74 -0.12
CA PRO A 243 22.42 15.83 0.87
C PRO A 243 22.80 16.52 2.21
N ILE A 244 22.09 17.56 2.63
CA ILE A 244 22.22 18.19 3.95
C ILE A 244 21.25 17.54 4.95
N SER A 245 21.49 17.76 6.25
CA SER A 245 20.62 17.21 7.30
C SER A 245 19.18 17.73 7.20
N ASN A 246 18.21 16.92 7.66
CA ASN A 246 16.81 17.32 7.66
C ASN A 246 16.53 18.55 8.51
N ASN A 247 17.32 18.79 9.56
CA ASN A 247 17.24 20.03 10.36
C ASN A 247 17.67 21.27 9.55
N ALA A 248 18.75 21.18 8.78
CA ALA A 248 19.19 22.27 7.91
C ALA A 248 18.18 22.52 6.77
N LYS A 249 17.55 21.47 6.23
CA LYS A 249 16.47 21.61 5.26
C LYS A 249 15.26 22.31 5.85
N TRP A 250 14.91 21.98 7.10
CA TRP A 250 13.80 22.60 7.80
C TRP A 250 14.00 24.11 7.93
N GLN A 251 15.18 24.55 8.39
CA GLN A 251 15.51 25.95 8.49
C GLN A 251 15.41 26.68 7.14
N ARG A 252 16.00 26.09 6.09
CA ARG A 252 15.95 26.66 4.74
C ARG A 252 14.52 26.70 4.15
N ALA A 253 13.70 25.69 4.43
CA ALA A 253 12.30 25.68 4.01
C ALA A 253 11.53 26.86 4.63
N GLN A 254 11.75 27.11 5.93
CA GLN A 254 11.14 28.24 6.61
C GLN A 254 11.62 29.57 6.05
N GLU A 255 12.92 29.73 5.76
CA GLU A 255 13.47 30.93 5.15
C GLU A 255 12.92 31.19 3.75
N LEU A 256 12.87 30.18 2.89
CA LEU A 256 12.43 30.31 1.50
C LEU A 256 10.94 30.57 1.36
N PHE A 257 10.12 29.92 2.18
CA PHE A 257 8.67 29.88 1.96
C PHE A 257 7.88 30.75 2.95
N ASN A 258 8.42 31.14 4.12
CA ASN A 258 7.79 32.15 4.97
C ASN A 258 7.92 33.57 4.40
N GLN A 259 8.99 33.87 3.64
CA GLN A 259 9.13 35.16 2.92
C GLN A 259 8.09 35.36 1.80
N VAL A 260 7.57 34.28 1.23
CA VAL A 260 6.54 34.38 0.18
C VAL A 260 5.20 34.84 0.75
N ALA A 261 4.89 34.47 2.00
CA ALA A 261 3.65 34.89 2.67
C ALA A 261 3.63 36.41 2.98
N GLU A 262 4.77 37.00 3.30
CA GLU A 262 4.87 38.44 3.59
C GLU A 262 4.75 39.32 2.32
N ASN A 263 5.25 38.81 1.18
CA ASN A 263 5.21 39.56 -0.10
C ASN A 263 3.87 39.46 -0.85
N THR A 264 2.96 38.57 -0.44
CA THR A 264 1.63 38.44 -1.04
C THR A 264 0.59 39.35 -0.37
N HIS A 265 0.94 40.02 0.74
CA HIS A 265 0.09 40.94 1.49
C HIS A 265 0.59 42.40 1.41
N ALA A 266 1.58 42.71 0.60
CA ALA A 266 2.05 44.02 0.27
C ALA A 266 1.64 44.43 -1.16
#